data_f13e89bf899c319fdb01077316b0a752
#
_entry.id   f13e89bf899c319fdb01077316b0a752
#
_cell.length_a   1.000
_cell.length_b   1.000
_cell.length_c   1.000
_cell.angle_alpha   90.00
_cell.angle_beta   90.00
_cell.angle_gamma   90.00
#
_symmetry.space_group_name_H-M   'P 1'
#
loop_
_entity.id
_entity.type
_entity.pdbx_description
1 polymer ?
#
loop_
_entity_poly.entity_id
_entity_poly.type
_entity_poly.pdbx_seq_one_letter_code
_entity_poly.pdbx_strand_id
1 'polypeptide(L)'
;LRSNGVPVYNFCVAVDDALMGVTTVVRAEEHLTNTVRQLLVLEALGFKEPSYAHASLILGSDKSKLSKRHGATSCGQFRERGYLPDAMINYLALLGWNDGTDKEVYSREELIKSFDLSRVTASPAMFDDAKLRWLNGQHLRSMSLKRLLPLAREHFKAGGLLDDAETNSAAVNDFIKIAATSTQPKAELVTDMVDLTRSTLAYPLLETVKIQDCNEEASVLAKTVTKVLDDDFISFSKALIDSYDAREAPPFCYDAALAADANPSSVLEWLEALGGRLGRSKKNLLMPARIALTGKTTGMDIPSQLKIIQCAIHANCARSICVSIDQRMEILRAYGGSAPCSFDGNTTPEGELEPKRNMNLATFSKLRRVYESNRRTASDDITMFEILRNAYEGL
;
A
#
# COMPACT_ATOMS: atom_id res chain seq x y z
N LEU A 1 -52.79 5.24 8.46
CA LEU A 1 -52.64 4.61 7.15
C LEU A 1 -52.42 5.68 6.08
N ARG A 2 -51.73 5.34 5.01
CA ARG A 2 -51.61 6.14 3.81
C ARG A 2 -52.92 6.01 2.97
N SER A 3 -53.15 6.90 2.00
CA SER A 3 -54.32 6.86 1.13
C SER A 3 -54.53 5.53 0.37
N ASN A 4 -53.44 4.79 0.19
CA ASN A 4 -53.48 3.44 -0.47
C ASN A 4 -53.63 2.29 0.54
N GLY A 5 -54.00 2.54 1.80
CA GLY A 5 -54.20 1.53 2.84
C GLY A 5 -52.91 0.99 3.48
N VAL A 6 -51.72 1.40 3.00
CA VAL A 6 -50.42 0.96 3.57
C VAL A 6 -50.17 1.68 4.91
N PRO A 7 -49.81 0.95 5.98
CA PRO A 7 -49.51 1.58 7.25
C PRO A 7 -48.24 2.47 7.20
N VAL A 8 -48.23 3.49 8.06
CA VAL A 8 -47.10 4.40 8.15
C VAL A 8 -45.99 3.79 9.03
N TYR A 9 -44.74 4.23 8.81
CA TYR A 9 -43.54 3.74 9.46
C TYR A 9 -43.69 3.55 10.99
N ASN A 10 -44.13 4.56 11.71
CA ASN A 10 -44.23 4.48 13.18
C ASN A 10 -45.23 3.43 13.68
N PHE A 11 -46.30 3.18 12.94
CA PHE A 11 -47.26 2.13 13.27
C PHE A 11 -46.67 0.73 13.01
N CYS A 12 -46.04 0.52 11.81
CA CYS A 12 -45.44 -0.75 11.47
C CYS A 12 -44.38 -1.15 12.49
N VAL A 13 -43.43 -0.24 12.77
CA VAL A 13 -42.31 -0.54 13.70
C VAL A 13 -42.82 -0.86 15.10
N ALA A 14 -43.79 -0.11 15.62
CA ALA A 14 -44.34 -0.39 16.95
C ALA A 14 -45.01 -1.78 17.06
N VAL A 15 -45.80 -2.14 16.03
CA VAL A 15 -46.48 -3.43 15.98
C VAL A 15 -45.48 -4.58 15.77
N ASP A 16 -44.54 -4.42 14.86
CA ASP A 16 -43.53 -5.45 14.56
C ASP A 16 -42.63 -5.69 15.78
N ASP A 17 -42.13 -4.64 16.44
CA ASP A 17 -41.30 -4.75 17.63
C ASP A 17 -42.07 -5.48 18.77
N ALA A 18 -43.34 -5.14 18.97
CA ALA A 18 -44.16 -5.77 19.98
C ALA A 18 -44.40 -7.27 19.69
N LEU A 19 -44.79 -7.61 18.45
CA LEU A 19 -45.09 -8.98 18.05
C LEU A 19 -43.81 -9.86 17.97
N MET A 20 -42.68 -9.27 17.66
CA MET A 20 -41.38 -9.95 17.69
C MET A 20 -40.77 -10.05 19.07
N GLY A 21 -41.37 -9.41 20.08
CA GLY A 21 -40.89 -9.45 21.46
C GLY A 21 -39.58 -8.66 21.67
N VAL A 22 -39.37 -7.57 20.92
CA VAL A 22 -38.22 -6.67 21.10
C VAL A 22 -38.28 -6.05 22.50
N THR A 23 -37.20 -6.20 23.26
CA THR A 23 -37.12 -5.71 24.64
C THR A 23 -36.33 -4.41 24.78
N THR A 24 -35.42 -4.15 23.81
CA THR A 24 -34.55 -2.96 23.84
C THR A 24 -34.32 -2.46 22.42
N VAL A 25 -34.53 -1.16 22.22
CA VAL A 25 -34.29 -0.47 20.95
C VAL A 25 -33.14 0.53 21.11
N VAL A 26 -32.04 0.31 20.38
CA VAL A 26 -30.91 1.25 20.33
C VAL A 26 -30.83 1.82 18.93
N ARG A 27 -30.94 3.14 18.76
CA ARG A 27 -30.97 3.78 17.46
C ARG A 27 -30.50 5.24 17.53
N ALA A 28 -30.38 5.93 16.38
CA ALA A 28 -29.92 7.30 16.35
C ALA A 28 -30.94 8.29 16.98
N GLU A 29 -30.45 9.37 17.59
CA GLU A 29 -31.25 10.39 18.27
C GLU A 29 -32.29 11.09 17.35
N GLU A 30 -32.09 11.08 16.03
CA GLU A 30 -33.06 11.61 15.06
C GLU A 30 -34.43 10.88 15.12
N HIS A 31 -34.48 9.72 15.73
CA HIS A 31 -35.68 8.94 15.96
C HIS A 31 -36.42 9.27 17.27
N LEU A 32 -35.94 10.22 18.06
CA LEU A 32 -36.54 10.55 19.36
C LEU A 32 -38.01 10.93 19.25
N THR A 33 -38.39 11.78 18.26
CA THR A 33 -39.80 12.14 17.99
C THR A 33 -40.60 10.95 17.48
N ASN A 34 -40.00 9.99 16.80
CA ASN A 34 -40.65 8.76 16.37
C ASN A 34 -40.93 7.85 17.55
N THR A 35 -40.02 7.80 18.54
CA THR A 35 -40.20 7.01 19.77
C THR A 35 -41.48 7.43 20.51
N VAL A 36 -41.69 8.74 20.69
CA VAL A 36 -42.93 9.24 21.34
C VAL A 36 -44.18 8.72 20.60
N ARG A 37 -44.20 8.79 19.28
CA ARG A 37 -45.34 8.31 18.47
C ARG A 37 -45.52 6.78 18.58
N GLN A 38 -44.42 6.03 18.63
CA GLN A 38 -44.46 4.58 18.75
C GLN A 38 -44.94 4.12 20.14
N LEU A 39 -44.53 4.83 21.21
CA LEU A 39 -45.02 4.60 22.55
C LEU A 39 -46.54 4.76 22.66
N LEU A 40 -47.09 5.86 22.07
CA LEU A 40 -48.54 6.06 22.00
C LEU A 40 -49.29 4.96 21.24
N VAL A 41 -48.68 4.40 20.18
CA VAL A 41 -49.26 3.25 19.44
C VAL A 41 -49.22 1.98 20.29
N LEU A 42 -48.11 1.70 20.99
CA LEU A 42 -47.98 0.55 21.88
C LEU A 42 -48.97 0.58 23.03
N GLU A 43 -49.10 1.76 23.68
CA GLU A 43 -50.07 2.01 24.74
C GLU A 43 -51.51 1.76 24.27
N ALA A 44 -51.88 2.37 23.12
CA ALA A 44 -53.22 2.23 22.54
C ALA A 44 -53.56 0.80 22.14
N LEU A 45 -52.59 -0.04 21.84
CA LEU A 45 -52.76 -1.46 21.48
C LEU A 45 -52.57 -2.39 22.67
N GLY A 46 -52.24 -1.88 23.86
CA GLY A 46 -52.03 -2.66 25.07
C GLY A 46 -50.77 -3.52 25.03
N PHE A 47 -49.78 -3.17 24.23
CA PHE A 47 -48.50 -3.87 24.16
C PHE A 47 -47.52 -3.35 25.25
N LYS A 48 -46.61 -4.24 25.68
CA LYS A 48 -45.52 -3.84 26.57
C LYS A 48 -44.46 -2.99 25.81
N GLU A 49 -44.08 -1.90 26.41
CA GLU A 49 -43.07 -1.00 25.85
C GLU A 49 -41.66 -1.58 25.99
N PRO A 50 -40.83 -1.53 24.92
CA PRO A 50 -39.40 -1.81 25.02
C PRO A 50 -38.63 -0.66 25.70
N SER A 51 -37.44 -0.94 26.22
CA SER A 51 -36.51 0.12 26.64
C SER A 51 -35.88 0.80 25.41
N TYR A 52 -35.75 2.13 25.44
CA TYR A 52 -35.18 2.90 24.33
C TYR A 52 -33.86 3.56 24.73
N ALA A 53 -32.86 3.47 23.87
CA ALA A 53 -31.62 4.24 23.90
C ALA A 53 -31.40 4.95 22.59
N HIS A 54 -31.05 6.25 22.64
CA HIS A 54 -30.80 7.07 21.46
C HIS A 54 -29.33 7.48 21.46
N ALA A 55 -28.56 6.93 20.50
CA ALA A 55 -27.16 7.28 20.29
C ALA A 55 -27.06 8.58 19.52
N SER A 56 -26.03 9.39 19.82
CA SER A 56 -25.72 10.61 19.11
C SER A 56 -25.38 10.34 17.64
N LEU A 57 -25.48 11.39 16.80
CA LEU A 57 -25.14 11.32 15.39
C LEU A 57 -23.63 11.20 15.18
N ILE A 58 -23.24 10.45 14.13
CA ILE A 58 -21.89 10.46 13.61
C ILE A 58 -21.81 11.54 12.53
N LEU A 59 -20.84 12.44 12.70
CA LEU A 59 -20.62 13.60 11.81
C LEU A 59 -19.41 13.36 10.91
N GLY A 60 -19.45 13.91 9.72
CA GLY A 60 -18.29 14.03 8.84
C GLY A 60 -17.35 15.16 9.28
N SER A 61 -16.23 15.33 8.56
CA SER A 61 -15.26 16.40 8.80
C SER A 61 -15.84 17.81 8.66
N ASP A 62 -16.92 17.96 7.88
CA ASP A 62 -17.69 19.21 7.69
C ASP A 62 -18.74 19.45 8.80
N LYS A 63 -18.72 18.63 9.86
CA LYS A 63 -19.70 18.66 10.97
C LYS A 63 -21.15 18.40 10.55
N SER A 64 -21.39 17.94 9.33
CA SER A 64 -22.70 17.48 8.91
C SER A 64 -22.87 15.97 9.17
N LYS A 65 -24.10 15.48 9.17
CA LYS A 65 -24.37 14.02 9.32
C LYS A 65 -23.56 13.22 8.30
N LEU A 66 -22.87 12.19 8.76
CA LEU A 66 -22.10 11.29 7.89
C LEU A 66 -22.99 10.70 6.78
N SER A 67 -22.54 10.80 5.55
CA SER A 67 -23.29 10.38 4.37
C SER A 67 -22.34 9.91 3.26
N LYS A 68 -22.89 9.31 2.19
CA LYS A 68 -22.11 8.83 1.02
C LYS A 68 -21.19 9.88 0.39
N ARG A 69 -21.48 11.17 0.54
CA ARG A 69 -20.62 12.27 0.04
C ARG A 69 -19.29 12.39 0.78
N HIS A 70 -19.17 11.78 1.97
CA HIS A 70 -17.96 11.76 2.79
C HIS A 70 -17.04 10.56 2.49
N GLY A 71 -17.32 9.82 1.43
CA GLY A 71 -16.51 8.67 1.01
C GLY A 71 -17.16 7.32 1.29
N ALA A 72 -16.36 6.33 1.68
CA ALA A 72 -16.86 4.99 2.00
C ALA A 72 -17.77 5.03 3.23
N THR A 73 -18.96 4.46 3.12
CA THR A 73 -19.96 4.43 4.19
C THR A 73 -20.56 3.04 4.42
N SER A 74 -20.17 2.04 3.62
CA SER A 74 -20.62 0.66 3.81
C SER A 74 -19.46 -0.25 4.19
N CYS A 75 -19.74 -1.30 4.97
CA CYS A 75 -18.73 -2.30 5.35
C CYS A 75 -18.08 -2.96 4.13
N GLY A 76 -18.84 -3.16 3.02
CA GLY A 76 -18.29 -3.69 1.77
C GLY A 76 -17.20 -2.81 1.18
N GLN A 77 -17.44 -1.50 1.10
CA GLN A 77 -16.46 -0.54 0.59
C GLN A 77 -15.20 -0.47 1.46
N PHE A 78 -15.32 -0.53 2.79
CA PHE A 78 -14.15 -0.59 3.68
C PHE A 78 -13.38 -1.91 3.50
N ARG A 79 -14.05 -3.04 3.33
CA ARG A 79 -13.41 -4.33 3.02
C ARG A 79 -12.62 -4.27 1.71
N GLU A 80 -13.20 -3.74 0.64
CA GLU A 80 -12.53 -3.56 -0.66
C GLU A 80 -11.30 -2.67 -0.56
N ARG A 81 -11.33 -1.63 0.29
CA ARG A 81 -10.19 -0.78 0.61
C ARG A 81 -9.14 -1.46 1.50
N GLY A 82 -9.38 -2.67 1.99
CA GLY A 82 -8.45 -3.46 2.79
C GLY A 82 -8.49 -3.19 4.29
N TYR A 83 -9.60 -2.65 4.80
CA TYR A 83 -9.82 -2.54 6.24
C TYR A 83 -10.18 -3.88 6.87
N LEU A 84 -9.66 -4.14 8.06
CA LEU A 84 -9.90 -5.37 8.83
C LEU A 84 -11.19 -5.27 9.63
N PRO A 85 -11.99 -6.35 9.72
CA PRO A 85 -13.22 -6.35 10.53
C PRO A 85 -12.97 -6.00 12.00
N ASP A 86 -11.90 -6.53 12.62
CA ASP A 86 -11.56 -6.26 14.01
C ASP A 86 -11.21 -4.80 14.25
N ALA A 87 -10.51 -4.15 13.29
CA ALA A 87 -10.21 -2.72 13.34
C ALA A 87 -11.46 -1.86 13.19
N MET A 88 -12.37 -2.25 12.29
CA MET A 88 -13.66 -1.56 12.11
C MET A 88 -14.50 -1.64 13.38
N ILE A 89 -14.63 -2.82 14.01
CA ILE A 89 -15.38 -2.99 15.26
C ILE A 89 -14.76 -2.14 16.36
N ASN A 90 -13.43 -2.16 16.50
CA ASN A 90 -12.73 -1.36 17.50
C ASN A 90 -12.97 0.13 17.29
N TYR A 91 -12.83 0.62 16.04
CA TYR A 91 -13.05 2.02 15.71
C TYR A 91 -14.49 2.47 15.97
N LEU A 92 -15.47 1.67 15.52
CA LEU A 92 -16.89 1.98 15.74
C LEU A 92 -17.26 1.99 17.22
N ALA A 93 -16.66 1.11 18.04
CA ALA A 93 -16.87 1.13 19.49
C ALA A 93 -16.37 2.45 20.11
N LEU A 94 -15.23 2.98 19.64
CA LEU A 94 -14.68 4.25 20.13
C LEU A 94 -15.46 5.50 19.67
N LEU A 95 -16.38 5.36 18.70
CA LEU A 95 -17.25 6.47 18.31
C LEU A 95 -18.33 6.73 19.35
N GLY A 96 -17.98 7.55 20.33
CA GLY A 96 -18.88 7.95 21.42
C GLY A 96 -18.81 7.05 22.67
N TRP A 97 -17.85 6.13 22.76
CA TRP A 97 -17.60 5.32 23.94
C TRP A 97 -16.12 5.29 24.31
N ASN A 98 -15.82 5.18 25.60
CA ASN A 98 -14.49 4.86 26.14
C ASN A 98 -14.62 4.09 27.46
N ASP A 99 -13.56 3.36 27.81
CA ASP A 99 -13.51 2.59 29.06
C ASP A 99 -13.01 3.40 30.27
N GLY A 100 -12.78 4.71 30.09
CA GLY A 100 -12.22 5.61 31.10
C GLY A 100 -10.69 5.64 31.12
N THR A 101 -10.04 5.00 30.15
CA THR A 101 -8.57 5.02 29.95
C THR A 101 -8.21 5.68 28.61
N ASP A 102 -6.91 5.90 28.39
CA ASP A 102 -6.37 6.38 27.10
C ASP A 102 -6.13 5.24 26.09
N LYS A 103 -6.60 4.03 26.38
CA LYS A 103 -6.47 2.88 25.48
C LYS A 103 -7.34 3.07 24.24
N GLU A 104 -6.76 2.83 23.07
CA GLU A 104 -7.47 2.93 21.78
C GLU A 104 -7.50 1.61 21.00
N VAL A 105 -6.52 0.72 21.21
CA VAL A 105 -6.44 -0.57 20.52
C VAL A 105 -7.00 -1.67 21.39
N TYR A 106 -8.12 -2.26 20.97
CA TYR A 106 -8.82 -3.32 21.67
C TYR A 106 -8.98 -4.55 20.78
N SER A 107 -8.75 -5.72 21.33
CA SER A 107 -9.24 -6.96 20.71
C SER A 107 -10.77 -7.06 20.86
N ARG A 108 -11.38 -7.94 20.09
CA ARG A 108 -12.83 -8.20 20.19
C ARG A 108 -13.22 -8.69 21.60
N GLU A 109 -12.40 -9.55 22.19
CA GLU A 109 -12.60 -10.10 23.51
C GLU A 109 -12.51 -9.03 24.61
N GLU A 110 -11.59 -8.08 24.46
CA GLU A 110 -11.48 -6.94 25.37
C GLU A 110 -12.70 -6.02 25.25
N LEU A 111 -13.17 -5.74 24.03
CA LEU A 111 -14.39 -4.95 23.83
C LEU A 111 -15.60 -5.61 24.45
N ILE A 112 -15.79 -6.92 24.26
CA ILE A 112 -16.91 -7.66 24.87
C ILE A 112 -16.89 -7.54 26.41
N LYS A 113 -15.71 -7.53 27.01
CA LYS A 113 -15.54 -7.38 28.46
C LYS A 113 -15.78 -5.97 28.98
N SER A 114 -15.34 -4.96 28.22
CA SER A 114 -15.24 -3.57 28.71
C SER A 114 -16.41 -2.70 28.25
N PHE A 115 -17.09 -3.07 27.15
CA PHE A 115 -18.16 -2.28 26.58
C PHE A 115 -19.39 -2.25 27.50
N ASP A 116 -19.80 -1.03 27.86
CA ASP A 116 -21.00 -0.77 28.68
C ASP A 116 -21.73 0.44 28.06
N LEU A 117 -23.02 0.27 27.83
CA LEU A 117 -23.90 1.31 27.28
C LEU A 117 -23.98 2.55 28.21
N SER A 118 -23.79 2.39 29.53
CA SER A 118 -23.79 3.51 30.46
C SER A 118 -22.64 4.50 30.24
N ARG A 119 -21.58 4.09 29.52
CA ARG A 119 -20.41 4.89 29.19
C ARG A 119 -20.49 5.51 27.80
N VAL A 120 -21.58 5.32 27.07
CA VAL A 120 -21.79 5.96 25.77
C VAL A 120 -22.09 7.45 26.00
N THR A 121 -21.34 8.32 25.33
CA THR A 121 -21.49 9.76 25.46
C THR A 121 -22.66 10.28 24.61
N ALA A 122 -23.36 11.29 25.11
CA ALA A 122 -24.44 11.94 24.37
C ALA A 122 -23.95 12.94 23.31
N SER A 123 -22.67 13.25 23.29
CA SER A 123 -22.10 14.19 22.31
C SER A 123 -21.89 13.52 20.94
N PRO A 124 -22.17 14.23 19.83
CA PRO A 124 -21.88 13.72 18.50
C PRO A 124 -20.41 13.35 18.33
N ALA A 125 -20.15 12.19 17.72
CA ALA A 125 -18.81 11.73 17.40
C ALA A 125 -18.45 12.13 15.96
N MET A 126 -17.21 12.57 15.72
CA MET A 126 -16.70 12.85 14.38
C MET A 126 -16.03 11.60 13.80
N PHE A 127 -16.39 11.26 12.56
CA PHE A 127 -15.70 10.21 11.81
C PHE A 127 -14.35 10.75 11.34
N ASP A 128 -13.27 10.11 11.77
CA ASP A 128 -11.89 10.42 11.44
C ASP A 128 -11.27 9.26 10.64
N ASP A 129 -11.11 9.47 9.34
CA ASP A 129 -10.55 8.45 8.43
C ASP A 129 -9.06 8.18 8.73
N ALA A 130 -8.31 9.20 9.16
CA ALA A 130 -6.90 9.06 9.52
C ALA A 130 -6.75 8.18 10.79
N LYS A 131 -7.58 8.41 11.80
CA LYS A 131 -7.61 7.58 13.01
C LYS A 131 -8.01 6.14 12.71
N LEU A 132 -9.03 5.94 11.86
CA LEU A 132 -9.44 4.60 11.44
C LEU A 132 -8.31 3.88 10.71
N ARG A 133 -7.62 4.57 9.78
CA ARG A 133 -6.49 4.00 9.05
C ARG A 133 -5.33 3.64 9.98
N TRP A 134 -4.95 4.52 10.89
CA TRP A 134 -3.93 4.26 11.91
C TRP A 134 -4.28 3.02 12.76
N LEU A 135 -5.53 2.97 13.27
CA LEU A 135 -6.01 1.87 14.09
C LEU A 135 -5.97 0.54 13.32
N ASN A 136 -6.37 0.57 12.04
CA ASN A 136 -6.28 -0.59 11.16
C ASN A 136 -4.83 -1.07 11.04
N GLY A 137 -3.88 -0.14 10.88
CA GLY A 137 -2.45 -0.46 10.86
C GLY A 137 -1.98 -1.16 12.15
N GLN A 138 -2.49 -0.77 13.33
CA GLN A 138 -2.15 -1.44 14.59
C GLN A 138 -2.66 -2.90 14.59
N HIS A 139 -3.91 -3.13 14.19
CA HIS A 139 -4.47 -4.47 14.06
C HIS A 139 -3.74 -5.31 13.01
N LEU A 140 -3.41 -4.73 11.85
CA LEU A 140 -2.69 -5.41 10.78
C LEU A 140 -1.29 -5.86 11.24
N ARG A 141 -0.53 -4.98 11.90
CA ARG A 141 0.81 -5.30 12.43
C ARG A 141 0.82 -6.38 13.50
N SER A 142 -0.23 -6.44 14.33
CA SER A 142 -0.37 -7.47 15.38
C SER A 142 -0.96 -8.79 14.87
N MET A 143 -1.46 -8.82 13.62
CA MET A 143 -2.11 -10.00 13.06
C MET A 143 -1.12 -11.13 12.83
N SER A 144 -1.48 -12.35 13.24
CA SER A 144 -0.69 -13.55 12.94
C SER A 144 -0.66 -13.87 11.45
N LEU A 145 0.46 -14.41 10.96
CA LEU A 145 0.58 -14.81 9.54
C LEU A 145 -0.52 -15.78 9.11
N LYS A 146 -0.94 -16.69 9.98
CA LYS A 146 -2.03 -17.63 9.69
C LYS A 146 -3.32 -16.91 9.26
N ARG A 147 -3.65 -15.78 9.89
CA ARG A 147 -4.82 -14.96 9.53
C ARG A 147 -4.54 -14.02 8.36
N LEU A 148 -3.32 -13.51 8.25
CA LEU A 148 -2.92 -12.55 7.23
C LEU A 148 -2.81 -13.17 5.83
N LEU A 149 -2.23 -14.36 5.69
CA LEU A 149 -1.94 -14.95 4.39
C LEU A 149 -3.17 -15.15 3.48
N PRO A 150 -4.33 -15.61 3.96
CA PRO A 150 -5.55 -15.68 3.13
C PRO A 150 -5.99 -14.31 2.62
N LEU A 151 -5.93 -13.28 3.46
CA LEU A 151 -6.29 -11.89 3.08
C LEU A 151 -5.28 -11.33 2.07
N ALA A 152 -3.99 -11.51 2.33
CA ALA A 152 -2.94 -11.08 1.40
C ALA A 152 -3.11 -11.75 0.02
N ARG A 153 -3.43 -13.05 -0.02
CA ARG A 153 -3.71 -13.77 -1.28
C ARG A 153 -4.88 -13.16 -2.04
N GLU A 154 -6.02 -12.91 -1.36
CA GLU A 154 -7.21 -12.31 -1.98
C GLU A 154 -6.84 -10.96 -2.62
N HIS A 155 -6.17 -10.08 -1.87
CA HIS A 155 -5.79 -8.75 -2.35
C HIS A 155 -4.67 -8.78 -3.39
N PHE A 156 -3.69 -9.68 -3.29
CA PHE A 156 -2.64 -9.85 -4.30
C PHE A 156 -3.21 -10.33 -5.63
N LYS A 157 -4.20 -11.23 -5.58
CA LYS A 157 -4.94 -11.66 -6.78
C LYS A 157 -5.73 -10.51 -7.38
N ALA A 158 -6.55 -9.82 -6.59
CA ALA A 158 -7.31 -8.66 -7.03
C ALA A 158 -6.42 -7.53 -7.58
N GLY A 159 -5.22 -7.38 -7.01
CA GLY A 159 -4.21 -6.42 -7.46
C GLY A 159 -3.35 -6.90 -8.64
N GLY A 160 -3.64 -8.05 -9.26
CA GLY A 160 -2.89 -8.54 -10.43
C GLY A 160 -1.43 -8.91 -10.16
N LEU A 161 -1.09 -9.25 -8.90
CA LEU A 161 0.23 -9.79 -8.55
C LEU A 161 0.29 -11.32 -8.69
N LEU A 162 -0.86 -12.00 -8.78
CA LEU A 162 -0.98 -13.44 -8.96
C LEU A 162 -1.74 -13.73 -10.25
N ASP A 163 -1.17 -14.59 -11.08
CA ASP A 163 -1.85 -15.10 -12.29
C ASP A 163 -2.87 -16.19 -11.90
N ASP A 164 -3.97 -16.32 -12.65
CA ASP A 164 -5.09 -17.21 -12.31
C ASP A 164 -4.73 -18.72 -12.37
N ALA A 165 -3.74 -19.10 -13.18
CA ALA A 165 -3.50 -20.50 -13.54
C ALA A 165 -2.75 -21.31 -12.46
N GLU A 166 -2.00 -20.70 -11.53
CA GLU A 166 -1.10 -21.40 -10.61
C GLU A 166 -1.21 -20.95 -9.14
N THR A 167 -2.36 -20.48 -8.71
CA THR A 167 -2.54 -19.81 -7.40
C THR A 167 -2.22 -20.67 -6.16
N ASN A 168 -2.00 -21.98 -6.29
CA ASN A 168 -1.79 -22.89 -5.17
C ASN A 168 -0.43 -23.63 -5.19
N SER A 169 0.52 -23.25 -6.05
CA SER A 169 1.85 -23.87 -6.02
C SER A 169 2.62 -23.49 -4.74
N ALA A 170 3.58 -24.32 -4.33
CA ALA A 170 4.45 -24.02 -3.19
C ALA A 170 5.19 -22.70 -3.38
N ALA A 171 5.71 -22.46 -4.58
CA ALA A 171 6.41 -21.22 -4.92
C ALA A 171 5.53 -19.97 -4.77
N VAL A 172 4.26 -20.03 -5.18
CA VAL A 172 3.29 -18.93 -4.99
C VAL A 172 3.01 -18.71 -3.51
N ASN A 173 2.88 -19.77 -2.72
CA ASN A 173 2.71 -19.68 -1.27
C ASN A 173 3.91 -18.99 -0.60
N ASP A 174 5.13 -19.33 -1.01
CA ASP A 174 6.36 -18.71 -0.51
C ASP A 174 6.46 -17.24 -0.91
N PHE A 175 6.12 -16.89 -2.15
CA PHE A 175 6.05 -15.49 -2.60
C PHE A 175 5.07 -14.70 -1.74
N ILE A 176 3.84 -15.18 -1.56
CA ILE A 176 2.82 -14.48 -0.74
C ILE A 176 3.31 -14.33 0.69
N LYS A 177 3.86 -15.40 1.29
CA LYS A 177 4.38 -15.40 2.66
C LYS A 177 5.49 -14.36 2.84
N ILE A 178 6.46 -14.34 1.94
CA ILE A 178 7.62 -13.44 2.02
C ILE A 178 7.19 -11.99 1.77
N ALA A 179 6.37 -11.74 0.74
CA ALA A 179 5.85 -10.42 0.45
C ALA A 179 4.99 -9.89 1.62
N ALA A 180 4.07 -10.71 2.15
CA ALA A 180 3.22 -10.34 3.27
C ALA A 180 4.04 -10.04 4.53
N THR A 181 4.97 -10.91 4.91
CA THR A 181 5.82 -10.72 6.09
C THR A 181 6.66 -9.44 6.00
N SER A 182 7.19 -9.15 4.81
CA SER A 182 8.05 -7.98 4.59
C SER A 182 7.28 -6.66 4.54
N THR A 183 6.03 -6.67 4.06
CA THR A 183 5.21 -5.46 3.90
C THR A 183 4.32 -5.16 5.11
N GLN A 184 3.91 -6.17 5.88
CA GLN A 184 3.05 -6.04 7.06
C GLN A 184 3.49 -4.95 8.06
N PRO A 185 4.79 -4.80 8.42
CA PRO A 185 5.20 -3.77 9.38
C PRO A 185 5.00 -2.33 8.91
N LYS A 186 4.89 -2.13 7.59
CA LYS A 186 4.80 -0.79 6.94
C LYS A 186 3.42 -0.48 6.41
N ALA A 187 2.55 -1.47 6.32
CA ALA A 187 1.21 -1.32 5.79
C ALA A 187 0.23 -0.87 6.88
N GLU A 188 -0.73 -0.04 6.51
CA GLU A 188 -1.88 0.31 7.33
C GLU A 188 -3.15 -0.38 6.83
N LEU A 189 -3.23 -0.66 5.52
CA LEU A 189 -4.31 -1.42 4.87
C LEU A 189 -3.72 -2.67 4.21
N VAL A 190 -4.54 -3.70 4.00
CA VAL A 190 -4.10 -4.88 3.25
C VAL A 190 -3.77 -4.51 1.80
N THR A 191 -4.47 -3.53 1.22
CA THR A 191 -4.16 -2.98 -0.11
C THR A 191 -2.80 -2.31 -0.18
N ASP A 192 -2.33 -1.65 0.90
CA ASP A 192 -0.99 -1.06 0.93
C ASP A 192 0.10 -2.13 0.71
N MET A 193 -0.14 -3.38 1.15
CA MET A 193 0.80 -4.48 0.93
C MET A 193 0.93 -4.83 -0.55
N VAL A 194 -0.16 -4.69 -1.33
CA VAL A 194 -0.15 -4.86 -2.79
C VAL A 194 0.72 -3.78 -3.42
N ASP A 195 0.51 -2.52 -3.06
CA ASP A 195 1.25 -1.38 -3.61
C ASP A 195 2.73 -1.42 -3.25
N LEU A 196 3.05 -1.76 -2.00
CA LEU A 196 4.44 -1.95 -1.55
C LEU A 196 5.13 -3.09 -2.30
N THR A 197 4.42 -4.21 -2.53
CA THR A 197 4.96 -5.35 -3.28
C THR A 197 5.14 -4.97 -4.76
N ARG A 198 4.12 -4.40 -5.40
CA ARG A 198 4.18 -3.91 -6.78
C ARG A 198 5.35 -2.96 -6.99
N SER A 199 5.45 -1.98 -6.09
CA SER A 199 6.54 -1.02 -6.06
C SER A 199 7.92 -1.69 -5.93
N THR A 200 8.03 -2.80 -5.18
CA THR A 200 9.29 -3.56 -5.03
C THR A 200 9.67 -4.31 -6.29
N LEU A 201 8.69 -4.88 -7.00
CA LEU A 201 8.91 -5.62 -8.23
C LEU A 201 9.33 -4.70 -9.40
N ALA A 202 8.83 -3.47 -9.45
CA ALA A 202 9.23 -2.47 -10.42
C ALA A 202 10.67 -1.98 -10.18
N TYR A 203 11.28 -1.42 -11.24
CA TYR A 203 12.64 -0.85 -11.17
C TYR A 203 12.70 0.53 -11.81
N PRO A 204 12.27 1.60 -11.12
CA PRO A 204 12.20 2.96 -11.67
C PRO A 204 13.54 3.72 -11.60
N LEU A 205 14.67 3.09 -11.94
CA LEU A 205 16.00 3.72 -11.83
C LEU A 205 16.07 5.02 -12.62
N LEU A 206 15.64 5.01 -13.88
CA LEU A 206 15.76 6.17 -14.78
C LEU A 206 14.88 7.33 -14.32
N GLU A 207 13.71 7.04 -13.74
CA GLU A 207 12.83 8.06 -13.14
C GLU A 207 13.46 8.66 -11.89
N THR A 208 14.04 7.81 -11.05
CA THR A 208 14.68 8.25 -9.79
C THR A 208 15.89 9.14 -10.06
N VAL A 209 16.74 8.83 -11.03
CA VAL A 209 17.91 9.64 -11.34
C VAL A 209 17.53 10.95 -12.04
N LYS A 210 16.44 11.00 -12.79
CA LYS A 210 15.93 12.24 -13.43
C LYS A 210 15.33 13.25 -12.44
N ILE A 211 15.00 12.87 -11.21
CA ILE A 211 14.50 13.79 -10.17
C ILE A 211 15.51 14.93 -9.88
N GLN A 212 16.80 14.73 -10.20
CA GLN A 212 17.82 15.76 -10.11
C GLN A 212 17.52 16.99 -10.98
N ASP A 213 16.89 16.80 -12.15
CA ASP A 213 16.67 17.84 -13.15
C ASP A 213 15.38 18.66 -12.93
N CYS A 214 14.56 18.29 -11.94
CA CYS A 214 13.31 19.00 -11.65
C CYS A 214 13.57 20.27 -10.83
N ASN A 215 13.33 21.43 -11.42
CA ASN A 215 13.49 22.78 -10.85
C ASN A 215 12.46 23.15 -9.76
N GLU A 216 11.62 22.24 -9.29
CA GLU A 216 10.77 22.48 -8.14
C GLU A 216 11.60 22.39 -6.87
N GLU A 217 11.44 23.37 -5.97
CA GLU A 217 12.15 23.58 -4.70
C GLU A 217 12.61 22.27 -4.06
N ALA A 218 13.92 22.10 -4.02
CA ALA A 218 14.63 20.84 -3.76
C ALA A 218 14.01 20.03 -2.61
N SER A 219 13.13 19.11 -2.96
CA SER A 219 12.60 18.12 -2.01
C SER A 219 13.77 17.38 -1.37
N VAL A 220 13.60 16.90 -0.13
CA VAL A 220 14.62 16.08 0.57
C VAL A 220 15.05 14.90 -0.32
N LEU A 221 14.15 14.43 -1.16
CA LEU A 221 14.38 13.34 -2.12
C LEU A 221 15.39 13.76 -3.21
N ALA A 222 15.18 14.90 -3.86
CA ALA A 222 16.07 15.42 -4.90
C ALA A 222 17.49 15.61 -4.34
N LYS A 223 17.63 16.26 -3.18
CA LYS A 223 18.93 16.44 -2.50
C LYS A 223 19.63 15.12 -2.19
N THR A 224 18.88 14.07 -1.84
CA THR A 224 19.46 12.75 -1.56
C THR A 224 19.96 12.08 -2.82
N VAL A 225 19.18 12.14 -3.92
CA VAL A 225 19.58 11.60 -5.23
C VAL A 225 20.80 12.32 -5.75
N THR A 226 20.78 13.65 -5.82
CA THR A 226 21.91 14.47 -6.26
C THR A 226 23.20 14.11 -5.50
N LYS A 227 23.13 14.06 -4.16
CA LYS A 227 24.28 13.68 -3.34
C LYS A 227 24.85 12.30 -3.66
N VAL A 228 23.99 11.33 -4.01
CA VAL A 228 24.44 9.98 -4.37
C VAL A 228 25.04 9.95 -5.75
N LEU A 229 24.47 10.70 -6.70
CA LEU A 229 24.99 10.78 -8.08
C LEU A 229 26.32 11.49 -8.13
N ASP A 230 26.48 12.58 -7.36
CA ASP A 230 27.74 13.35 -7.25
C ASP A 230 28.86 12.56 -6.52
N ASP A 231 28.51 11.57 -5.68
CA ASP A 231 29.44 10.70 -4.95
C ASP A 231 29.88 9.49 -5.81
N ASP A 232 30.17 9.72 -7.09
CA ASP A 232 30.67 8.73 -8.04
C ASP A 232 29.82 7.45 -8.13
N PHE A 233 28.50 7.65 -8.31
CA PHE A 233 27.53 6.57 -8.44
C PHE A 233 27.85 5.63 -9.62
N ILE A 234 28.45 6.15 -10.68
CA ILE A 234 28.79 5.35 -11.87
C ILE A 234 29.88 4.32 -11.54
N SER A 235 30.99 4.76 -10.90
CA SER A 235 32.05 3.84 -10.48
C SER A 235 31.57 2.83 -9.43
N PHE A 236 30.70 3.26 -8.50
CA PHE A 236 30.04 2.35 -7.56
C PHE A 236 29.19 1.31 -8.30
N SER A 237 28.38 1.74 -9.26
CA SER A 237 27.50 0.85 -10.04
C SER A 237 28.31 -0.16 -10.84
N LYS A 238 29.43 0.26 -11.43
CA LYS A 238 30.35 -0.62 -12.16
C LYS A 238 30.94 -1.68 -11.23
N ALA A 239 31.46 -1.29 -10.06
CA ALA A 239 32.01 -2.22 -9.09
C ALA A 239 30.96 -3.21 -8.56
N LEU A 240 29.69 -2.78 -8.38
CA LEU A 240 28.59 -3.62 -7.98
C LEU A 240 28.27 -4.68 -9.09
N ILE A 241 28.26 -4.25 -10.35
CA ILE A 241 28.03 -5.14 -11.49
C ILE A 241 29.17 -6.15 -11.62
N ASP A 242 30.44 -5.70 -11.54
CA ASP A 242 31.61 -6.57 -11.60
C ASP A 242 31.59 -7.64 -10.51
N SER A 243 31.19 -7.25 -9.27
CA SER A 243 31.03 -8.16 -8.15
C SER A 243 29.87 -9.17 -8.38
N TYR A 244 28.77 -8.71 -8.95
CA TYR A 244 27.65 -9.58 -9.32
C TYR A 244 28.05 -10.58 -10.41
N ASP A 245 28.74 -10.15 -11.47
CA ASP A 245 29.20 -11.00 -12.55
C ASP A 245 30.26 -12.03 -12.08
N ALA A 246 31.07 -11.66 -11.09
CA ALA A 246 32.02 -12.55 -10.42
C ALA A 246 31.35 -13.58 -9.49
N ARG A 247 30.01 -13.60 -9.40
CA ARG A 247 29.22 -14.49 -8.53
C ARG A 247 29.48 -14.33 -7.03
N GLU A 248 29.84 -13.11 -6.59
CA GLU A 248 30.08 -12.79 -5.18
C GLU A 248 28.76 -12.48 -4.42
N ALA A 249 27.67 -12.15 -5.13
CA ALA A 249 26.36 -11.98 -4.52
C ALA A 249 25.82 -13.30 -3.94
N PRO A 250 24.88 -13.25 -2.98
CA PRO A 250 24.28 -14.46 -2.42
C PRO A 250 23.68 -15.39 -3.51
N PRO A 251 23.77 -16.71 -3.35
CA PRO A 251 23.32 -17.67 -4.36
C PRO A 251 21.89 -17.46 -4.86
N PHE A 252 20.97 -17.03 -3.97
CA PHE A 252 19.58 -16.77 -4.36
C PHE A 252 19.43 -15.59 -5.34
N CYS A 253 20.42 -14.70 -5.45
CA CYS A 253 20.41 -13.64 -6.46
C CYS A 253 20.52 -14.19 -7.89
N TYR A 254 21.07 -15.39 -8.06
CA TYR A 254 21.26 -16.05 -9.34
C TYR A 254 20.29 -17.22 -9.55
N ASP A 255 19.85 -17.86 -8.49
CA ASP A 255 18.90 -18.97 -8.50
C ASP A 255 17.68 -18.61 -7.64
N ALA A 256 16.59 -18.29 -8.31
CA ALA A 256 15.36 -17.88 -7.67
C ALA A 256 14.73 -18.97 -6.77
N ALA A 257 15.00 -20.26 -7.04
CA ALA A 257 14.50 -21.37 -6.22
C ALA A 257 15.06 -21.35 -4.79
N LEU A 258 16.21 -20.73 -4.58
CA LEU A 258 16.84 -20.60 -3.27
C LEU A 258 16.30 -19.43 -2.44
N ALA A 259 15.44 -18.58 -3.00
CA ALA A 259 15.04 -17.33 -2.36
C ALA A 259 14.20 -17.55 -1.11
N ALA A 260 13.34 -18.56 -1.07
CA ALA A 260 12.42 -18.78 0.05
C ALA A 260 13.18 -19.02 1.38
N ASP A 261 14.24 -19.80 1.34
CA ASP A 261 15.03 -20.21 2.50
C ASP A 261 16.28 -19.35 2.72
N ALA A 262 16.55 -18.38 1.82
CA ALA A 262 17.75 -17.57 1.87
C ALA A 262 17.83 -16.72 3.16
N ASN A 263 19.06 -16.62 3.70
CA ASN A 263 19.35 -15.71 4.79
C ASN A 263 19.44 -14.26 4.26
N PRO A 264 18.58 -13.34 4.68
CA PRO A 264 18.65 -11.94 4.25
C PRO A 264 19.97 -11.24 4.59
N SER A 265 20.64 -11.64 5.70
CA SER A 265 21.90 -11.01 6.14
C SER A 265 23.03 -11.19 5.13
N SER A 266 23.00 -12.25 4.31
CA SER A 266 24.04 -12.50 3.29
C SER A 266 24.13 -11.39 2.23
N VAL A 267 23.04 -10.66 1.96
CA VAL A 267 23.06 -9.47 1.08
C VAL A 267 23.85 -8.34 1.70
N LEU A 268 23.70 -8.12 3.00
CA LEU A 268 24.42 -7.05 3.71
C LEU A 268 25.92 -7.39 3.80
N GLU A 269 26.26 -8.66 4.06
CA GLU A 269 27.64 -9.15 4.07
C GLU A 269 28.31 -8.95 2.70
N TRP A 270 27.61 -9.27 1.61
CA TRP A 270 28.10 -9.00 0.25
C TRP A 270 28.34 -7.50 0.01
N LEU A 271 27.38 -6.65 0.36
CA LEU A 271 27.51 -5.19 0.19
C LEU A 271 28.62 -4.62 1.07
N GLU A 272 28.79 -5.12 2.29
CA GLU A 272 29.88 -4.68 3.20
C GLU A 272 31.26 -5.08 2.67
N ALA A 273 31.39 -6.28 2.11
CA ALA A 273 32.62 -6.71 1.45
C ALA A 273 32.96 -5.83 0.24
N LEU A 274 31.95 -5.48 -0.59
CA LEU A 274 32.09 -4.53 -1.68
C LEU A 274 32.51 -3.15 -1.15
N GLY A 275 31.84 -2.69 -0.09
CA GLY A 275 32.14 -1.40 0.55
C GLY A 275 33.55 -1.31 1.07
N GLY A 276 34.07 -2.40 1.68
CA GLY A 276 35.46 -2.50 2.15
C GLY A 276 36.46 -2.30 1.00
N ARG A 277 36.22 -2.87 -0.17
CA ARG A 277 37.07 -2.69 -1.37
C ARG A 277 37.04 -1.26 -1.92
N LEU A 278 35.89 -0.57 -1.78
CA LEU A 278 35.69 0.80 -2.29
C LEU A 278 35.96 1.87 -1.24
N GLY A 279 36.37 1.52 -0.02
CA GLY A 279 36.53 2.47 1.09
C GLY A 279 35.22 3.14 1.52
N ARG A 280 34.06 2.52 1.25
CA ARG A 280 32.73 3.03 1.55
C ARG A 280 32.10 2.30 2.74
N SER A 281 31.36 3.02 3.58
CA SER A 281 30.65 2.43 4.72
C SER A 281 29.32 3.12 5.01
N LYS A 282 28.43 2.44 5.75
CA LYS A 282 27.14 2.98 6.23
C LYS A 282 26.32 3.65 5.09
N LYS A 283 25.94 4.92 5.25
CA LYS A 283 25.09 5.64 4.28
C LYS A 283 25.74 5.79 2.91
N ASN A 284 27.06 5.97 2.85
CA ASN A 284 27.80 6.14 1.59
C ASN A 284 27.93 4.81 0.82
N LEU A 285 27.59 3.70 1.45
CA LEU A 285 27.51 2.38 0.85
C LEU A 285 26.04 2.00 0.55
N LEU A 286 25.18 2.05 1.58
CA LEU A 286 23.84 1.48 1.49
C LEU A 286 22.86 2.33 0.62
N MET A 287 23.08 3.65 0.53
CA MET A 287 22.19 4.48 -0.28
C MET A 287 22.46 4.30 -1.79
N PRO A 288 23.72 4.37 -2.28
CA PRO A 288 24.04 4.01 -3.65
C PRO A 288 23.60 2.56 -4.00
N ALA A 289 23.87 1.59 -3.12
CA ALA A 289 23.44 0.21 -3.29
C ALA A 289 21.90 0.09 -3.41
N ARG A 290 21.16 0.85 -2.60
CA ARG A 290 19.69 0.89 -2.67
C ARG A 290 19.22 1.40 -4.03
N ILE A 291 19.74 2.55 -4.50
CA ILE A 291 19.36 3.09 -5.80
C ILE A 291 19.74 2.11 -6.91
N ALA A 292 20.95 1.56 -6.88
CA ALA A 292 21.42 0.61 -7.88
C ALA A 292 20.58 -0.68 -7.94
N LEU A 293 20.23 -1.28 -6.82
CA LEU A 293 19.52 -2.56 -6.75
C LEU A 293 18.00 -2.43 -6.82
N THR A 294 17.45 -1.31 -6.33
CA THR A 294 15.98 -1.16 -6.22
C THR A 294 15.42 -0.05 -7.09
N GLY A 295 16.26 0.80 -7.66
CA GLY A 295 15.83 1.99 -8.42
C GLY A 295 15.19 3.08 -7.55
N LYS A 296 15.36 3.04 -6.20
CA LYS A 296 14.64 3.92 -5.25
C LYS A 296 15.53 4.38 -4.12
N THR A 297 15.16 5.52 -3.52
CA THR A 297 15.84 6.06 -2.32
C THR A 297 15.21 5.59 -1.02
N THR A 298 13.93 5.18 -1.05
CA THR A 298 13.13 4.76 0.13
C THR A 298 12.53 3.38 -0.11
N GLY A 299 11.88 2.81 0.90
CA GLY A 299 11.21 1.53 0.80
C GLY A 299 11.62 0.55 1.91
N MET A 300 11.36 -0.74 1.69
CA MET A 300 11.81 -1.83 2.56
C MET A 300 13.33 -1.95 2.52
N ASP A 301 13.93 -2.72 3.43
CA ASP A 301 15.37 -3.02 3.38
C ASP A 301 15.73 -3.76 2.07
N ILE A 302 16.98 -3.60 1.63
CA ILE A 302 17.45 -4.18 0.36
C ILE A 302 17.31 -5.71 0.35
N PRO A 303 17.73 -6.45 1.40
CA PRO A 303 17.58 -7.90 1.43
C PRO A 303 16.15 -8.38 1.22
N SER A 304 15.18 -7.79 1.93
CA SER A 304 13.77 -8.14 1.78
C SER A 304 13.24 -7.88 0.37
N GLN A 305 13.65 -6.76 -0.25
CA GLN A 305 13.24 -6.45 -1.62
C GLN A 305 13.79 -7.47 -2.62
N LEU A 306 15.08 -7.81 -2.57
CA LEU A 306 15.68 -8.80 -3.46
C LEU A 306 15.05 -10.19 -3.29
N LYS A 307 14.75 -10.57 -2.05
CA LYS A 307 14.07 -11.83 -1.74
C LYS A 307 12.66 -11.89 -2.34
N ILE A 308 11.87 -10.80 -2.23
CA ILE A 308 10.53 -10.71 -2.85
C ILE A 308 10.63 -10.86 -4.37
N ILE A 309 11.59 -10.16 -5.02
CA ILE A 309 11.79 -10.22 -6.46
C ILE A 309 12.08 -11.66 -6.91
N GLN A 310 13.00 -12.33 -6.26
CA GLN A 310 13.38 -13.70 -6.62
C GLN A 310 12.25 -14.70 -6.34
N CYS A 311 11.51 -14.54 -5.24
CA CYS A 311 10.33 -15.38 -5.01
C CYS A 311 9.24 -15.15 -6.05
N ALA A 312 9.03 -13.91 -6.52
CA ALA A 312 8.08 -13.62 -7.59
C ALA A 312 8.51 -14.29 -8.91
N ILE A 313 9.80 -14.27 -9.23
CA ILE A 313 10.37 -14.94 -10.41
C ILE A 313 10.19 -16.46 -10.32
N HIS A 314 10.56 -17.06 -9.19
CA HIS A 314 10.40 -18.50 -8.96
C HIS A 314 8.93 -18.94 -9.03
N ALA A 315 8.05 -18.14 -8.47
CA ALA A 315 6.60 -18.35 -8.51
C ALA A 315 5.96 -18.00 -9.85
N ASN A 316 6.74 -17.40 -10.76
CA ASN A 316 6.25 -16.91 -12.05
C ASN A 316 5.08 -15.90 -11.93
N CYS A 317 5.12 -15.08 -10.86
CA CYS A 317 4.11 -14.10 -10.50
C CYS A 317 4.46 -12.70 -11.02
N ALA A 318 3.43 -11.88 -11.25
CA ALA A 318 3.56 -10.46 -11.63
C ALA A 318 4.52 -10.19 -12.81
N ARG A 319 4.56 -11.07 -13.81
CA ARG A 319 5.51 -11.06 -14.95
C ARG A 319 5.58 -9.73 -15.70
N SER A 320 4.47 -9.03 -15.81
CA SER A 320 4.39 -7.74 -16.51
C SER A 320 5.06 -6.59 -15.76
N ILE A 321 5.31 -6.77 -14.45
CA ILE A 321 5.80 -5.73 -13.55
C ILE A 321 7.18 -6.08 -12.99
N CYS A 322 7.44 -7.37 -12.78
CA CYS A 322 8.65 -7.84 -12.11
C CYS A 322 9.88 -7.69 -13.02
N VAL A 323 10.83 -6.87 -12.56
CA VAL A 323 12.15 -6.72 -13.18
C VAL A 323 13.15 -7.54 -12.36
N SER A 324 13.71 -8.59 -12.96
CA SER A 324 14.66 -9.50 -12.29
C SER A 324 15.96 -8.80 -11.89
N ILE A 325 16.75 -9.42 -11.02
CA ILE A 325 18.05 -8.86 -10.62
C ILE A 325 18.98 -8.77 -11.83
N ASP A 326 19.02 -9.79 -12.72
CA ASP A 326 19.82 -9.76 -13.94
C ASP A 326 19.42 -8.57 -14.86
N GLN A 327 18.12 -8.39 -15.08
CA GLN A 327 17.60 -7.26 -15.86
C GLN A 327 17.95 -5.90 -15.22
N ARG A 328 17.93 -5.81 -13.87
CA ARG A 328 18.36 -4.59 -13.16
C ARG A 328 19.84 -4.33 -13.37
N MET A 329 20.69 -5.37 -13.38
CA MET A 329 22.12 -5.21 -13.70
C MET A 329 22.33 -4.77 -15.14
N GLU A 330 21.56 -5.29 -16.10
CA GLU A 330 21.61 -4.83 -17.51
C GLU A 330 21.22 -3.35 -17.65
N ILE A 331 20.12 -2.93 -17.01
CA ILE A 331 19.68 -1.53 -17.00
C ILE A 331 20.76 -0.63 -16.36
N LEU A 332 21.35 -1.07 -15.29
CA LEU A 332 22.40 -0.34 -14.58
C LEU A 332 23.69 -0.22 -15.42
N ARG A 333 24.07 -1.29 -16.17
CA ARG A 333 25.18 -1.24 -17.15
C ARG A 333 24.91 -0.23 -18.25
N ALA A 334 23.70 -0.22 -18.77
CA ALA A 334 23.32 0.71 -19.81
C ALA A 334 23.37 2.17 -19.32
N TYR A 335 22.98 2.41 -18.07
CA TYR A 335 23.07 3.71 -17.43
C TYR A 335 24.53 4.14 -17.21
N GLY A 336 25.40 3.27 -16.70
CA GLY A 336 26.83 3.56 -16.45
C GLY A 336 27.68 3.72 -17.70
N GLY A 337 27.23 3.21 -18.86
CA GLY A 337 27.88 3.40 -20.15
C GLY A 337 27.53 4.71 -20.84
N SER A 338 26.55 5.46 -20.34
CA SER A 338 26.18 6.79 -20.80
C SER A 338 26.86 7.81 -19.88
N ALA A 339 27.90 8.51 -20.37
CA ALA A 339 28.55 9.57 -19.58
C ALA A 339 27.49 10.61 -19.14
N PRO A 340 27.52 11.07 -17.87
CA PRO A 340 26.65 12.17 -17.48
C PRO A 340 26.99 13.39 -18.33
N CYS A 341 25.98 14.02 -18.92
CA CYS A 341 26.15 15.31 -19.58
C CYS A 341 26.63 16.31 -18.52
N SER A 342 27.89 16.73 -18.59
CA SER A 342 28.35 17.90 -17.88
C SER A 342 27.58 19.12 -18.39
N PHE A 343 26.75 19.69 -17.56
CA PHE A 343 26.08 20.95 -17.83
C PHE A 343 27.10 22.07 -17.61
N ASP A 344 27.84 22.40 -18.67
CA ASP A 344 28.64 23.65 -18.69
C ASP A 344 27.65 24.81 -18.91
N GLY A 345 27.41 25.52 -17.78
CA GLY A 345 26.60 26.73 -17.75
C GLY A 345 27.22 27.87 -18.55
N ASN A 346 27.00 27.89 -19.84
CA ASN A 346 27.19 29.06 -20.70
C ASN A 346 25.95 29.23 -21.59
N THR A 347 24.97 29.95 -21.06
CA THR A 347 23.84 30.45 -21.86
C THR A 347 24.24 31.75 -22.53
N THR A 348 24.30 31.75 -23.86
CA THR A 348 24.09 32.93 -24.66
C THR A 348 22.61 33.01 -25.06
N PRO A 349 21.98 34.18 -25.03
CA PRO A 349 20.59 34.34 -25.42
C PRO A 349 20.51 34.41 -26.97
N GLU A 350 19.50 33.77 -27.53
CA GLU A 350 19.13 33.68 -28.94
C GLU A 350 19.64 32.44 -29.71
N GLY A 351 18.70 31.49 -29.87
CA GLY A 351 18.89 30.35 -30.76
C GLY A 351 18.05 29.16 -30.35
N GLU A 352 17.28 28.67 -31.28
CA GLU A 352 16.38 27.53 -31.17
C GLU A 352 16.93 26.36 -30.33
N LEU A 353 16.15 25.87 -29.38
CA LEU A 353 16.45 24.69 -28.57
C LEU A 353 16.46 23.44 -29.46
N GLU A 354 17.63 23.11 -30.03
CA GLU A 354 17.85 21.73 -30.45
C GLU A 354 17.99 20.81 -29.23
N PRO A 355 17.21 19.72 -29.12
CA PRO A 355 17.34 18.76 -28.03
C PRO A 355 18.68 18.05 -28.14
N LYS A 356 19.57 18.25 -27.15
CA LYS A 356 20.84 17.51 -27.05
C LYS A 356 20.53 16.04 -26.81
N ARG A 357 20.53 15.26 -27.89
CA ARG A 357 20.47 13.82 -27.96
C ARG A 357 21.73 13.23 -27.32
N ASN A 358 21.64 12.68 -26.10
CA ASN A 358 22.74 11.87 -25.56
C ASN A 358 22.25 10.63 -24.76
N MET A 359 21.15 10.02 -25.16
CA MET A 359 20.98 8.59 -24.98
C MET A 359 21.27 7.90 -26.29
N ASN A 360 22.36 7.11 -26.39
CA ASN A 360 22.70 6.38 -27.59
C ASN A 360 21.50 5.52 -28.03
N LEU A 361 21.09 5.63 -29.31
CA LEU A 361 19.96 4.86 -29.86
C LEU A 361 20.09 3.35 -29.61
N ALA A 362 21.32 2.85 -29.49
CA ALA A 362 21.61 1.45 -29.14
C ALA A 362 21.22 1.11 -27.68
N THR A 363 21.41 2.04 -26.76
CA THR A 363 21.02 1.89 -25.34
C THR A 363 19.50 1.91 -25.20
N PHE A 364 18.83 2.83 -25.89
CA PHE A 364 17.38 2.87 -25.93
C PHE A 364 16.78 1.60 -26.56
N SER A 365 17.38 1.10 -27.67
CA SER A 365 16.95 -0.15 -28.31
C SER A 365 17.17 -1.39 -27.44
N LYS A 366 18.21 -1.41 -26.60
CA LYS A 366 18.44 -2.49 -25.61
C LYS A 366 17.41 -2.43 -24.48
N LEU A 367 17.18 -1.26 -23.89
CA LEU A 367 16.14 -1.04 -22.87
C LEU A 367 14.76 -1.39 -23.42
N ARG A 368 14.47 -1.02 -24.66
CA ARG A 368 13.24 -1.36 -25.37
C ARG A 368 13.09 -2.88 -25.55
N ARG A 369 14.13 -3.63 -25.93
CA ARG A 369 14.07 -5.10 -26.07
C ARG A 369 13.81 -5.80 -24.74
N VAL A 370 14.48 -5.38 -23.67
CA VAL A 370 14.25 -5.92 -22.31
C VAL A 370 12.80 -5.69 -21.88
N TYR A 371 12.28 -4.51 -22.16
CA TYR A 371 10.88 -4.16 -21.87
C TYR A 371 9.90 -4.94 -22.76
N GLU A 372 10.11 -5.01 -24.09
CA GLU A 372 9.24 -5.71 -25.04
C GLU A 372 9.26 -7.23 -24.85
N SER A 373 10.35 -7.82 -24.37
CA SER A 373 10.38 -9.25 -24.00
C SER A 373 9.45 -9.56 -22.84
N ASN A 374 9.25 -8.61 -21.92
CA ASN A 374 8.35 -8.75 -20.79
C ASN A 374 6.89 -8.41 -21.13
N ARG A 375 6.62 -7.70 -22.24
CA ARG A 375 5.30 -7.22 -22.65
C ARG A 375 4.47 -8.23 -23.45
N ARG A 376 5.01 -9.34 -23.89
CA ARG A 376 4.30 -10.28 -24.80
C ARG A 376 3.05 -10.94 -24.19
N THR A 377 2.63 -10.56 -22.97
CA THR A 377 1.51 -11.18 -22.24
C THR A 377 0.50 -10.21 -21.59
N ALA A 378 0.56 -8.89 -21.83
CA ALA A 378 -0.39 -7.94 -21.23
C ALA A 378 -1.10 -7.09 -22.30
N SER A 379 -2.43 -7.21 -22.36
CA SER A 379 -3.34 -6.30 -23.04
C SER A 379 -3.71 -5.13 -22.14
N ASP A 380 -3.77 -3.93 -22.74
CA ASP A 380 -4.57 -2.77 -22.30
C ASP A 380 -4.22 -2.02 -21.00
N ASP A 381 -2.96 -1.56 -20.84
CA ASP A 381 -2.69 -0.46 -19.92
C ASP A 381 -1.73 0.54 -20.57
N ILE A 382 -2.01 1.84 -20.39
CA ILE A 382 -1.13 2.97 -20.77
C ILE A 382 0.18 2.76 -20.01
N THR A 383 1.16 2.28 -20.72
CA THR A 383 2.37 1.73 -20.12
C THR A 383 3.47 2.77 -20.08
N MET A 384 4.44 2.58 -19.20
CA MET A 384 5.70 3.34 -19.10
C MET A 384 6.35 3.57 -20.48
N PHE A 385 6.04 2.74 -21.49
CA PHE A 385 6.50 2.93 -22.88
C PHE A 385 5.82 4.11 -23.56
N GLU A 386 4.53 4.37 -23.33
CA GLU A 386 3.86 5.58 -23.84
C GLU A 386 4.34 6.82 -23.11
N ILE A 387 4.62 6.70 -21.79
CA ILE A 387 5.24 7.78 -21.02
C ILE A 387 6.66 8.06 -21.53
N LEU A 388 7.46 7.03 -21.80
CA LEU A 388 8.80 7.15 -22.38
C LEU A 388 8.75 7.64 -23.82
N ARG A 389 7.76 7.20 -24.61
CA ARG A 389 7.52 7.68 -25.97
C ARG A 389 7.08 9.14 -25.98
N ASN A 390 6.12 9.52 -25.16
CA ASN A 390 5.62 10.89 -25.05
C ASN A 390 6.68 11.84 -24.46
N ALA A 391 7.50 11.38 -23.52
CA ALA A 391 8.66 12.13 -23.03
C ALA A 391 9.77 12.27 -24.08
N TYR A 392 9.84 11.35 -25.06
CA TYR A 392 10.82 11.39 -26.14
C TYR A 392 10.31 12.13 -27.40
N GLU A 393 9.01 12.08 -27.69
CA GLU A 393 8.37 12.79 -28.82
C GLU A 393 7.95 14.22 -28.44
N GLY A 394 7.89 14.55 -27.14
CA GLY A 394 7.63 15.90 -26.61
C GLY A 394 8.89 16.71 -26.30
N LEU A 395 10.07 16.18 -26.60
CA LEU A 395 11.38 16.82 -26.60
C LEU A 395 11.86 16.93 -28.06
#